data_65d303602f1730a4811d51c52cb5e416
#
_entry.id   65d303602f1730a4811d51c52cb5e416
#
_cell.length_a   1.000
_cell.length_b   1.000
_cell.length_c   1.000
_cell.angle_alpha   90.00
_cell.angle_beta   90.00
_cell.angle_gamma   90.00
#
_symmetry.space_group_name_H-M   'P 1'
#
loop_
_entity.id
_entity.type
_entity.pdbx_description
1 polymer ?
#
loop_
_entity_poly.entity_id
_entity_poly.type
_entity_poly.pdbx_seq_one_letter_code
_entity_poly.pdbx_strand_id
1 'polypeptide(L)'
;MRVLLPFLALYRRHWFLLTLGILLAIATLLASIGLLTLSGWFLAGTAIAGVPGIAFFNYMLPAAGVRGAAISRTAGRYAERLVSHSATFRVLKHLRVFAFEKILPLTPGGIARFRQGELLNRLVGDVETLDHLYLRVISPIVAALVVIAVLTFGLSFLDLTIAYA
;
A
#
# COMPACT_ATOMS: atom_id res chain seq x y z
N MET A 1 11.34 -5.47 25.20
CA MET A 1 10.82 -6.36 24.15
C MET A 1 9.52 -7.13 24.52
N ARG A 2 9.26 -7.49 25.78
CA ARG A 2 8.00 -8.17 26.17
C ARG A 2 6.73 -7.33 26.07
N VAL A 3 6.84 -6.01 25.97
CA VAL A 3 5.69 -5.10 25.86
C VAL A 3 5.11 -5.04 24.44
N LEU A 4 5.88 -5.39 23.41
CA LEU A 4 5.43 -5.37 22.01
C LEU A 4 4.64 -6.64 21.59
N LEU A 5 4.77 -7.73 22.33
CA LEU A 5 4.11 -8.99 22.01
C LEU A 5 2.58 -8.92 21.95
N PRO A 6 1.86 -8.25 22.89
CA PRO A 6 0.41 -8.13 22.81
C PRO A 6 -0.04 -7.25 21.63
N PHE A 7 0.78 -6.28 21.20
CA PHE A 7 0.49 -5.45 20.02
C PHE A 7 0.62 -6.26 18.73
N LEU A 8 1.64 -7.10 18.60
CA LEU A 8 1.80 -8.01 17.47
C LEU A 8 0.66 -9.04 17.38
N ALA A 9 0.14 -9.50 18.52
CA ALA A 9 -1.02 -10.41 18.56
C ALA A 9 -2.31 -9.75 18.04
N LEU A 10 -2.50 -8.43 18.29
CA LEU A 10 -3.62 -7.66 17.73
C LEU A 10 -3.51 -7.52 16.22
N TYR A 11 -2.32 -7.26 15.69
CA TYR A 11 -2.06 -7.23 14.25
C TYR A 11 -2.37 -8.58 13.59
N ARG A 12 -2.05 -9.68 14.24
CA ARG A 12 -2.34 -11.04 13.77
C ARG A 12 -3.84 -11.34 13.65
N ARG A 13 -4.69 -10.71 14.44
CA ARG A 13 -6.15 -10.89 14.36
C ARG A 13 -6.77 -10.27 13.09
N HIS A 14 -6.13 -9.25 12.50
CA HIS A 14 -6.62 -8.54 11.32
C HIS A 14 -5.67 -8.67 10.13
N TRP A 15 -4.80 -9.69 10.15
CA TRP A 15 -3.79 -9.93 9.13
C TRP A 15 -4.36 -9.99 7.71
N PHE A 16 -5.57 -10.56 7.55
CA PHE A 16 -6.23 -10.69 6.26
C PHE A 16 -6.51 -9.34 5.59
N LEU A 17 -7.02 -8.35 6.34
CA LEU A 17 -7.27 -7.01 5.80
C LEU A 17 -5.97 -6.25 5.51
N LEU A 18 -4.95 -6.46 6.32
CA LEU A 18 -3.64 -5.85 6.14
C LEU A 18 -2.92 -6.43 4.92
N THR A 19 -2.93 -7.75 4.76
CA THR A 19 -2.36 -8.42 3.57
C THR A 19 -3.14 -8.07 2.31
N LEU A 20 -4.46 -7.97 2.38
CA LEU A 20 -5.28 -7.53 1.25
C LEU A 20 -4.94 -6.10 0.83
N GLY A 21 -4.71 -5.19 1.79
CA GLY A 21 -4.24 -3.83 1.51
C GLY A 21 -2.90 -3.82 0.77
N ILE A 22 -1.92 -4.62 1.22
CA ILE A 22 -0.61 -4.75 0.57
C ILE A 22 -0.76 -5.35 -0.85
N LEU A 23 -1.58 -6.38 -1.02
CA LEU A 23 -1.82 -6.97 -2.34
C LEU A 23 -2.44 -5.96 -3.32
N LEU A 24 -3.40 -5.15 -2.85
CA LEU A 24 -3.97 -4.08 -3.66
C LEU A 24 -2.95 -2.99 -3.99
N ALA A 25 -2.05 -2.65 -3.06
CA ALA A 25 -0.95 -1.72 -3.31
C ALA A 25 0.00 -2.25 -4.40
N ILE A 26 0.38 -3.53 -4.32
CA ILE A 26 1.19 -4.19 -5.34
C ILE A 26 0.50 -4.16 -6.71
N ALA A 27 -0.78 -4.55 -6.76
CA ALA A 27 -1.57 -4.54 -7.99
C ALA A 27 -1.68 -3.14 -8.61
N THR A 28 -1.88 -2.12 -7.78
CA THR A 28 -1.95 -0.72 -8.20
C THR A 28 -0.62 -0.20 -8.74
N LEU A 29 0.50 -0.58 -8.12
CA LEU A 29 1.85 -0.24 -8.61
C LEU A 29 2.12 -0.93 -9.95
N LEU A 30 1.84 -2.22 -10.08
CA LEU A 30 2.00 -2.96 -11.33
C LEU A 30 1.12 -2.38 -12.45
N ALA A 31 -0.13 -2.03 -12.15
CA ALA A 31 -1.02 -1.37 -13.11
C ALA A 31 -0.48 0.01 -13.54
N SER A 32 0.17 0.75 -12.63
CA SER A 32 0.78 2.05 -12.95
C SER A 32 2.00 1.90 -13.86
N ILE A 33 2.85 0.93 -13.59
CA ILE A 33 4.03 0.62 -14.42
C ILE A 33 3.56 0.07 -15.78
N GLY A 34 2.61 -0.84 -15.79
CA GLY A 34 2.02 -1.38 -17.02
C GLY A 34 1.39 -0.29 -17.89
N LEU A 35 0.71 0.69 -17.28
CA LEU A 35 0.17 1.84 -18.00
C LEU A 35 1.28 2.67 -18.67
N LEU A 36 2.37 2.96 -17.94
CA LEU A 36 3.50 3.73 -18.48
C LEU A 36 4.18 2.97 -19.62
N THR A 37 4.44 1.69 -19.43
CA THR A 37 5.07 0.82 -20.44
C THR A 37 4.19 0.71 -21.69
N LEU A 38 2.91 0.45 -21.53
CA LEU A 38 1.97 0.35 -22.64
C LEU A 38 1.82 1.68 -23.39
N SER A 39 1.77 2.79 -22.67
CA SER A 39 1.70 4.13 -23.26
C SER A 39 2.98 4.48 -24.02
N GLY A 40 4.15 4.16 -23.45
CA GLY A 40 5.44 4.36 -24.11
C GLY A 40 5.59 3.52 -25.38
N TRP A 41 5.21 2.24 -25.31
CA TRP A 41 5.19 1.36 -26.48
C TRP A 41 4.23 1.85 -27.57
N PHE A 42 3.04 2.31 -27.18
CA PHE A 42 2.05 2.86 -28.11
C PHE A 42 2.57 4.11 -28.81
N LEU A 43 3.19 5.04 -28.07
CA LEU A 43 3.77 6.25 -28.66
C LEU A 43 4.93 5.93 -29.60
N ALA A 44 5.83 5.03 -29.21
CA ALA A 44 6.94 4.59 -30.06
C ALA A 44 6.41 3.91 -31.35
N GLY A 45 5.40 3.05 -31.22
CA GLY A 45 4.76 2.37 -32.35
C GLY A 45 4.10 3.34 -33.34
N THR A 46 3.39 4.36 -32.83
CA THR A 46 2.79 5.41 -33.69
C THR A 46 3.82 6.28 -34.39
N ALA A 47 4.95 6.59 -33.73
CA ALA A 47 6.04 7.35 -34.32
C ALA A 47 6.66 6.59 -35.52
N ILE A 48 6.87 5.28 -35.38
CA ILE A 48 7.41 4.42 -36.46
C ILE A 48 6.38 4.27 -37.57
N ALA A 49 5.09 4.11 -37.26
CA ALA A 49 4.03 3.99 -38.27
C ALA A 49 3.79 5.28 -39.10
N GLY A 50 4.23 6.42 -38.57
CA GLY A 50 4.21 7.70 -39.30
C GLY A 50 5.26 7.82 -40.43
N VAL A 51 6.20 6.88 -40.53
CA VAL A 51 7.20 6.82 -41.59
C VAL A 51 6.54 6.30 -42.87
N PRO A 52 6.71 6.99 -44.04
CA PRO A 52 6.11 6.55 -45.31
C PRO A 52 6.53 5.13 -45.68
N GLY A 53 5.56 4.24 -45.87
CA GLY A 53 5.79 2.86 -46.28
C GLY A 53 5.40 1.79 -45.22
N ILE A 54 5.06 2.16 -43.97
CA ILE A 54 4.60 1.25 -42.94
C ILE A 54 3.09 1.50 -42.70
N ALA A 55 2.25 0.89 -43.52
CA ALA A 55 0.85 1.30 -43.66
C ALA A 55 -0.17 0.73 -42.69
N PHE A 56 0.18 -0.21 -41.76
CA PHE A 56 -0.83 -0.93 -40.96
C PHE A 56 -0.47 -1.03 -39.48
N PHE A 57 -0.55 0.11 -38.75
CA PHE A 57 -0.54 0.08 -37.30
C PHE A 57 -1.98 0.10 -36.76
N ASN A 58 -2.43 -1.00 -36.15
CA ASN A 58 -3.74 -1.04 -35.51
C ASN A 58 -3.68 -0.29 -34.16
N TYR A 59 -4.09 0.98 -34.17
CA TYR A 59 -4.09 1.83 -32.98
C TYR A 59 -5.23 1.53 -31.99
N MET A 60 -6.26 0.78 -32.43
CA MET A 60 -7.49 0.61 -31.65
C MET A 60 -7.26 -0.29 -30.42
N LEU A 61 -6.52 -1.37 -30.60
CA LEU A 61 -6.23 -2.34 -29.54
C LEU A 61 -5.32 -1.73 -28.43
N PRO A 62 -4.19 -1.09 -28.75
CA PRO A 62 -3.36 -0.42 -27.75
C PRO A 62 -4.09 0.73 -27.04
N ALA A 63 -4.89 1.52 -27.76
CA ALA A 63 -5.67 2.60 -27.16
C ALA A 63 -6.71 2.09 -26.17
N ALA A 64 -7.37 0.98 -26.47
CA ALA A 64 -8.27 0.31 -25.53
C ALA A 64 -7.53 -0.23 -24.30
N GLY A 65 -6.32 -0.81 -24.50
CA GLY A 65 -5.45 -1.27 -23.45
C GLY A 65 -5.03 -0.17 -22.49
N VAL A 66 -4.60 0.98 -23.00
CA VAL A 66 -4.25 2.17 -22.20
C VAL A 66 -5.43 2.65 -21.36
N ARG A 67 -6.63 2.73 -21.96
CA ARG A 67 -7.85 3.11 -21.23
C ARG A 67 -8.18 2.11 -20.12
N GLY A 68 -8.14 0.81 -20.43
CA GLY A 68 -8.38 -0.26 -19.45
C GLY A 68 -7.38 -0.20 -18.28
N ALA A 69 -6.09 -0.03 -18.57
CA ALA A 69 -5.05 0.11 -17.57
C ALA A 69 -5.23 1.35 -16.70
N ALA A 70 -5.65 2.49 -17.27
CA ALA A 70 -5.93 3.72 -16.54
C ALA A 70 -7.11 3.56 -15.57
N ILE A 71 -8.19 2.91 -16.02
CA ILE A 71 -9.36 2.62 -15.18
C ILE A 71 -8.96 1.66 -14.05
N SER A 72 -8.24 0.58 -14.38
CA SER A 72 -7.78 -0.41 -13.40
C SER A 72 -6.88 0.19 -12.33
N ARG A 73 -5.96 1.07 -12.73
CA ARG A 73 -5.10 1.82 -11.81
C ARG A 73 -5.91 2.69 -10.85
N THR A 74 -6.91 3.42 -11.37
CA THR A 74 -7.73 4.32 -10.55
C THR A 74 -8.62 3.53 -9.59
N ALA A 75 -9.30 2.49 -10.07
CA ALA A 75 -10.12 1.61 -9.26
C ALA A 75 -9.29 0.87 -8.19
N GLY A 76 -8.12 0.36 -8.58
CA GLY A 76 -7.19 -0.31 -7.66
C GLY A 76 -6.71 0.61 -6.55
N ARG A 77 -6.34 1.85 -6.86
CA ARG A 77 -5.95 2.86 -5.86
C ARG A 77 -7.08 3.20 -4.90
N TYR A 78 -8.29 3.31 -5.41
CA TYR A 78 -9.46 3.54 -4.56
C TYR A 78 -9.72 2.35 -3.63
N ALA A 79 -9.70 1.14 -4.15
CA ALA A 79 -9.89 -0.09 -3.37
C ALA A 79 -8.78 -0.26 -2.31
N GLU A 80 -7.52 -0.05 -2.66
CA GLU A 80 -6.38 -0.06 -1.74
C GLU A 80 -6.60 0.91 -0.58
N ARG A 81 -6.95 2.17 -0.90
CA ARG A 81 -7.18 3.20 0.12
C ARG A 81 -8.34 2.84 1.04
N LEU A 82 -9.43 2.30 0.50
CA LEU A 82 -10.60 1.91 1.27
C LEU A 82 -10.29 0.74 2.23
N VAL A 83 -9.62 -0.29 1.74
CA VAL A 83 -9.25 -1.48 2.53
C VAL A 83 -8.22 -1.12 3.59
N SER A 84 -7.16 -0.40 3.23
CA SER A 84 -6.11 0.03 4.15
C SER A 84 -6.69 0.90 5.27
N HIS A 85 -7.53 1.87 4.93
CA HIS A 85 -8.18 2.74 5.91
C HIS A 85 -9.12 1.96 6.85
N SER A 86 -9.91 1.04 6.31
CA SER A 86 -10.79 0.17 7.11
C SER A 86 -10.00 -0.75 8.04
N ALA A 87 -8.89 -1.30 7.58
CA ALA A 87 -8.00 -2.14 8.39
C ALA A 87 -7.43 -1.35 9.57
N THR A 88 -6.91 -0.17 9.29
CA THR A 88 -6.36 0.76 10.27
C THR A 88 -7.36 1.13 11.36
N PHE A 89 -8.56 1.57 11.00
CA PHE A 89 -9.57 1.92 11.99
C PHE A 89 -9.97 0.74 12.89
N ARG A 90 -9.98 -0.48 12.38
CA ARG A 90 -10.25 -1.67 13.19
C ARG A 90 -9.13 -1.95 14.20
N VAL A 91 -7.88 -1.83 13.77
CA VAL A 91 -6.73 -1.96 14.67
C VAL A 91 -6.77 -0.86 15.74
N LEU A 92 -6.97 0.37 15.33
CA LEU A 92 -7.04 1.55 16.20
C LEU A 92 -8.14 1.41 17.27
N LYS A 93 -9.34 0.94 16.86
CA LYS A 93 -10.44 0.64 17.79
C LYS A 93 -10.03 -0.35 18.87
N HIS A 94 -9.43 -1.46 18.48
CA HIS A 94 -9.02 -2.49 19.46
C HIS A 94 -7.89 -2.00 20.37
N LEU A 95 -6.97 -1.21 19.82
CA LEU A 95 -5.87 -0.64 20.58
C LEU A 95 -6.36 0.36 21.64
N ARG A 96 -7.33 1.21 21.27
CA ARG A 96 -7.95 2.14 22.22
C ARG A 96 -8.70 1.43 23.32
N VAL A 97 -9.47 0.39 23.00
CA VAL A 97 -10.19 -0.42 24.00
C VAL A 97 -9.20 -1.10 24.95
N PHE A 98 -8.16 -1.73 24.39
CA PHE A 98 -7.11 -2.38 25.20
C PHE A 98 -6.39 -1.41 26.14
N ALA A 99 -6.04 -0.23 25.64
CA ALA A 99 -5.40 0.81 26.43
C ALA A 99 -6.32 1.31 27.56
N PHE A 100 -7.60 1.52 27.24
CA PHE A 100 -8.59 1.94 28.23
C PHE A 100 -8.81 0.88 29.33
N GLU A 101 -8.92 -0.40 28.95
CA GLU A 101 -9.03 -1.51 29.92
C GLU A 101 -7.84 -1.62 30.87
N LYS A 102 -6.65 -1.20 30.44
CA LYS A 102 -5.45 -1.17 31.29
C LYS A 102 -5.41 0.02 32.24
N ILE A 103 -6.06 1.11 31.89
CA ILE A 103 -6.10 2.33 32.72
C ILE A 103 -7.26 2.26 33.75
N LEU A 104 -8.36 1.61 33.39
CA LEU A 104 -9.57 1.54 34.23
C LEU A 104 -9.33 1.03 35.67
N PRO A 105 -8.49 -0.03 35.90
CA PRO A 105 -8.22 -0.54 37.25
C PRO A 105 -7.27 0.35 38.07
N LEU A 106 -6.67 1.41 37.49
CA LEU A 106 -5.82 2.30 38.23
C LEU A 106 -6.68 3.13 39.19
N THR A 107 -6.40 3.02 40.49
CA THR A 107 -7.10 3.81 41.52
C THR A 107 -6.99 5.31 41.26
N PRO A 108 -7.99 6.12 41.70
CA PRO A 108 -7.94 7.58 41.55
C PRO A 108 -6.63 8.22 42.03
N GLY A 109 -6.02 7.68 43.11
CA GLY A 109 -4.72 8.11 43.60
C GLY A 109 -3.52 7.81 42.67
N GLY A 110 -3.63 6.76 41.83
CA GLY A 110 -2.63 6.44 40.82
C GLY A 110 -2.73 7.36 39.59
N ILE A 111 -3.95 7.71 39.22
CA ILE A 111 -4.22 8.62 38.09
C ILE A 111 -3.91 10.08 38.46
N ALA A 112 -4.10 10.48 39.72
CA ALA A 112 -3.85 11.82 40.21
C ALA A 112 -2.36 12.21 40.15
N ARG A 113 -1.43 11.26 40.05
CA ARG A 113 0.02 11.52 39.85
C ARG A 113 0.34 11.98 38.44
N PHE A 114 -0.52 11.73 37.47
CA PHE A 114 -0.38 12.18 36.10
C PHE A 114 -1.33 13.35 35.86
N ARG A 115 -0.87 14.39 35.17
CA ARG A 115 -1.79 15.43 34.67
C ARG A 115 -2.78 14.75 33.73
N GLN A 116 -4.07 14.81 34.04
CA GLN A 116 -5.13 14.09 33.31
C GLN A 116 -5.08 14.31 31.78
N GLY A 117 -4.73 15.54 31.35
CA GLY A 117 -4.57 15.85 29.92
C GLY A 117 -3.32 15.24 29.28
N GLU A 118 -2.24 15.03 30.02
CA GLU A 118 -1.00 14.47 29.50
C GLU A 118 -1.12 12.97 29.22
N LEU A 119 -1.81 12.24 30.10
CA LEU A 119 -2.04 10.80 29.97
C LEU A 119 -2.94 10.51 28.74
N LEU A 120 -3.98 11.30 28.55
CA LEU A 120 -4.89 11.16 27.42
C LEU A 120 -4.19 11.52 26.11
N ASN A 121 -3.44 12.61 26.07
CA ASN A 121 -2.69 13.05 24.88
C ASN A 121 -1.60 12.04 24.47
N ARG A 122 -0.85 11.47 25.42
CA ARG A 122 0.13 10.43 25.13
C ARG A 122 -0.55 9.18 24.59
N LEU A 123 -1.64 8.73 25.22
CA LEU A 123 -2.35 7.54 24.79
C LEU A 123 -2.92 7.68 23.36
N VAL A 124 -3.48 8.84 23.04
CA VAL A 124 -4.02 9.11 21.70
C VAL A 124 -2.89 9.29 20.69
N GLY A 125 -1.85 10.04 21.02
CA GLY A 125 -0.73 10.33 20.12
C GLY A 125 0.13 9.11 19.81
N ASP A 126 0.43 8.25 20.81
CA ASP A 126 1.22 7.03 20.59
C ASP A 126 0.49 6.01 19.70
N VAL A 127 -0.83 5.92 19.86
CA VAL A 127 -1.68 5.06 19.04
C VAL A 127 -1.76 5.57 17.60
N GLU A 128 -1.86 6.87 17.40
CA GLU A 128 -1.90 7.51 16.10
C GLU A 128 -0.56 7.40 15.34
N THR A 129 0.55 7.46 16.08
CA THR A 129 1.90 7.28 15.51
C THR A 129 2.11 5.86 14.96
N LEU A 130 1.61 4.82 15.65
CA LEU A 130 1.69 3.44 15.18
C LEU A 130 0.91 3.20 13.88
N ASP A 131 -0.22 3.88 13.73
CA ASP A 131 -1.03 3.85 12.52
C ASP A 131 -0.28 4.44 11.32
N HIS A 132 0.28 5.62 11.51
CA HIS A 132 1.08 6.29 10.49
C HIS A 132 2.30 5.47 10.06
N LEU A 133 2.94 4.76 10.98
CA LEU A 133 4.09 3.91 10.68
C LEU A 133 3.71 2.76 9.72
N TYR A 134 2.60 2.09 9.98
CA TYR A 134 2.17 0.98 9.13
C TYR A 134 1.78 1.44 7.73
N LEU A 135 0.88 2.42 7.63
CA LEU A 135 0.33 2.87 6.35
C LEU A 135 1.33 3.63 5.48
N ARG A 136 2.17 4.46 6.10
CA ARG A 136 3.07 5.36 5.36
C ARG A 136 4.46 4.79 5.14
N VAL A 137 4.87 3.80 5.93
CA VAL A 137 6.23 3.25 5.87
C VAL A 137 6.21 1.78 5.49
N ILE A 138 5.58 0.93 6.28
CA ILE A 138 5.69 -0.53 6.10
C ILE A 138 4.99 -0.97 4.81
N SER A 139 3.74 -0.58 4.60
CA SER A 139 2.96 -1.00 3.43
C SER A 139 3.60 -0.60 2.10
N PRO A 140 4.01 0.67 1.86
CA PRO A 140 4.63 1.04 0.59
C PRO A 140 6.02 0.43 0.39
N ILE A 141 6.83 0.26 1.44
CA ILE A 141 8.15 -0.39 1.32
C ILE A 141 7.99 -1.85 0.91
N VAL A 142 7.12 -2.61 1.57
CA VAL A 142 6.87 -4.01 1.22
C VAL A 142 6.33 -4.12 -0.20
N ALA A 143 5.37 -3.28 -0.58
CA ALA A 143 4.83 -3.26 -1.94
C ALA A 143 5.90 -2.93 -2.98
N ALA A 144 6.75 -1.94 -2.73
CA ALA A 144 7.85 -1.56 -3.63
C ALA A 144 8.87 -2.69 -3.80
N LEU A 145 9.30 -3.33 -2.70
CA LEU A 145 10.25 -4.44 -2.76
C LEU A 145 9.71 -5.62 -3.57
N VAL A 146 8.44 -5.98 -3.37
CA VAL A 146 7.80 -7.06 -4.13
C VAL A 146 7.71 -6.70 -5.61
N VAL A 147 7.32 -5.46 -5.94
CA VAL A 147 7.21 -5.00 -7.33
C VAL A 147 8.57 -4.97 -8.01
N ILE A 148 9.62 -4.47 -7.33
CA ILE A 148 10.99 -4.51 -7.84
C ILE A 148 11.42 -5.96 -8.12
N ALA A 149 11.19 -6.88 -7.19
CA ALA A 149 11.53 -8.28 -7.36
C ALA A 149 10.80 -8.91 -8.57
N VAL A 150 9.49 -8.64 -8.71
CA VAL A 150 8.68 -9.14 -9.83
C VAL A 150 9.16 -8.57 -11.17
N LEU A 151 9.48 -7.28 -11.22
CA LEU A 151 9.97 -6.64 -12.44
C LEU A 151 11.38 -7.14 -12.82
N THR A 152 12.29 -7.24 -11.87
CA THR A 152 13.64 -7.76 -12.10
C THR A 152 13.57 -9.21 -12.60
N PHE A 153 12.71 -10.04 -11.98
CA PHE A 153 12.50 -11.41 -12.43
C PHE A 153 11.87 -11.46 -13.83
N GLY A 154 10.86 -10.63 -14.11
CA GLY A 154 10.22 -10.56 -15.43
C GLY A 154 11.18 -10.09 -16.53
N LEU A 155 12.01 -9.08 -16.25
CA LEU A 155 13.02 -8.58 -17.19
C LEU A 155 14.14 -9.58 -17.44
N SER A 156 14.51 -10.36 -16.42
CA SER A 156 15.52 -11.43 -16.55
C SER A 156 15.14 -12.51 -17.57
N PHE A 157 13.85 -12.71 -17.82
CA PHE A 157 13.39 -13.61 -18.88
C PHE A 157 13.48 -13.01 -20.29
N LEU A 158 13.51 -11.67 -20.39
CA LEU A 158 13.58 -10.97 -21.68
C LEU A 158 15.03 -10.74 -22.09
N ASP A 159 15.87 -10.25 -21.22
CA ASP A 159 17.31 -10.08 -21.42
C ASP A 159 18.01 -9.85 -20.07
N LEU A 160 19.03 -10.67 -19.78
CA LEU A 160 19.82 -10.57 -18.57
C LEU A 160 20.55 -9.22 -18.46
N THR A 161 20.92 -8.61 -19.59
CA THR A 161 21.64 -7.33 -19.62
C THR A 161 20.74 -6.17 -19.17
N ILE A 162 19.46 -6.21 -19.50
CA ILE A 162 18.49 -5.16 -19.16
C ILE A 162 18.03 -5.28 -17.68
N ALA A 163 18.04 -6.50 -17.14
CA ALA A 163 17.60 -6.75 -15.77
C ALA A 163 18.54 -6.16 -14.70
N TYR A 164 19.82 -5.94 -15.04
CA TYR A 164 20.84 -5.45 -14.11
C TYR A 164 21.27 -3.99 -14.37
N ALA A 165 20.71 -3.31 -15.35
CA ALA A 165 20.94 -1.90 -15.64
C ALA A 165 20.00 -0.99 -14.85
#